data_24241300ac71f041e7bd254ef77b26ed
#
_entry.id   24241300ac71f041e7bd254ef77b26ed
#
_cell.length_a   1.000
_cell.length_b   1.000
_cell.length_c   1.000
_cell.angle_alpha   90.00
_cell.angle_beta   90.00
_cell.angle_gamma   90.00
#
_symmetry.space_group_name_H-M   'P 1'
#
loop_
_entity.id
_entity.type
_entity.pdbx_description
1 polymer ?
#
loop_
_entity_poly.entity_id
_entity_poly.type
_entity_poly.pdbx_seq_one_letter_code
_entity_poly.pdbx_strand_id
1 'polypeptide(L)'
;MWWLTAVLVVSYEVARSARRTARRVFPRLPEGRGEDRTVLKVQRVRAWVAIAMSGGLLAVYGGVSDAWDQFVQRLYLAPWLALASAVSVAVVLYWTARRERRLLMRARFRGAGRPILGYVGAWVLVPVLFVATLMAIGALLPQTITESNIFFLYLPVLALWAPFWWIVYFLCFASGPAIRNGFRLSAVHPALPALATCAAVWAFALVSQAAGGLPPFPKPLAICAVLGGPASVTVVAWWEIHRLRHRYGMRWRD
;
A
#
# COMPACT_ATOMS: atom_id res chain seq x y z
N MET A 1 2.80 -11.30 36.13
CA MET A 1 3.54 -11.75 34.94
C MET A 1 2.71 -12.52 33.90
N TRP A 2 1.70 -13.28 34.24
CA TRP A 2 0.89 -14.04 33.27
C TRP A 2 0.04 -13.19 32.30
N TRP A 3 -0.35 -11.95 32.62
CA TRP A 3 -1.08 -11.08 31.70
C TRP A 3 -0.24 -10.68 30.47
N LEU A 4 1.07 -10.49 30.63
CA LEU A 4 1.99 -10.23 29.51
C LEU A 4 2.05 -11.44 28.56
N THR A 5 2.10 -12.65 29.12
CA THR A 5 2.09 -13.85 28.30
C THR A 5 0.76 -14.05 27.59
N ALA A 6 -0.37 -13.74 28.25
CA ALA A 6 -1.69 -13.80 27.61
C ALA A 6 -1.82 -12.80 26.46
N VAL A 7 -1.38 -11.55 26.64
CA VAL A 7 -1.35 -10.53 25.58
C VAL A 7 -0.49 -10.97 24.39
N LEU A 8 0.69 -11.51 24.67
CA LEU A 8 1.60 -12.00 23.61
C LEU A 8 1.00 -13.18 22.85
N VAL A 9 0.38 -14.12 23.55
CA VAL A 9 -0.26 -15.29 22.92
C VAL A 9 -1.44 -14.86 22.06
N VAL A 10 -2.34 -14.00 22.56
CA VAL A 10 -3.47 -13.49 21.81
C VAL A 10 -2.99 -12.71 20.56
N SER A 11 -2.01 -11.81 20.73
CA SER A 11 -1.44 -11.04 19.62
C SER A 11 -0.81 -11.93 18.57
N TYR A 12 -0.12 -13.00 18.99
CA TYR A 12 0.49 -13.98 18.10
C TYR A 12 -0.57 -14.75 17.29
N GLU A 13 -1.63 -15.25 17.95
CA GLU A 13 -2.70 -15.99 17.25
C GLU A 13 -3.49 -15.10 16.31
N VAL A 14 -3.76 -13.84 16.70
CA VAL A 14 -4.38 -12.83 15.83
C VAL A 14 -3.50 -12.58 14.60
N ALA A 15 -2.21 -12.33 14.78
CA ALA A 15 -1.26 -12.10 13.69
C ALA A 15 -1.12 -13.36 12.79
N ARG A 16 -1.07 -14.56 13.39
CA ARG A 16 -1.01 -15.84 12.68
C ARG A 16 -2.25 -16.07 11.81
N SER A 17 -3.44 -15.80 12.35
CA SER A 17 -4.71 -15.89 11.64
C SER A 17 -4.76 -14.90 10.46
N ALA A 18 -4.43 -13.64 10.70
CA ALA A 18 -4.33 -12.60 9.68
C ALA A 18 -3.35 -12.96 8.55
N ARG A 19 -2.18 -13.49 8.92
CA ARG A 19 -1.17 -13.97 7.96
C ARG A 19 -1.66 -15.13 7.11
N ARG A 20 -2.40 -16.09 7.70
CA ARG A 20 -2.99 -17.22 6.96
C ARG A 20 -4.03 -16.71 5.95
N THR A 21 -4.88 -15.77 6.36
CA THR A 21 -5.90 -15.16 5.49
C THR A 21 -5.25 -14.35 4.37
N ALA A 22 -4.24 -13.54 4.67
CA ALA A 22 -3.50 -12.78 3.66
C ALA A 22 -2.87 -13.70 2.60
N ARG A 23 -2.30 -14.84 2.99
CA ARG A 23 -1.74 -15.83 2.06
C ARG A 23 -2.79 -16.54 1.20
N ARG A 24 -4.02 -16.72 1.72
CA ARG A 24 -5.14 -17.31 0.95
C ARG A 24 -5.68 -16.31 -0.08
N VAL A 25 -5.83 -15.06 0.31
CA VAL A 25 -6.34 -13.98 -0.58
C VAL A 25 -5.30 -13.61 -1.64
N PHE A 26 -4.02 -13.56 -1.24
CA PHE A 26 -2.87 -13.24 -2.10
C PHE A 26 -1.91 -14.43 -2.18
N PRO A 27 -2.28 -15.51 -2.89
CA PRO A 27 -1.38 -16.63 -3.08
C PRO A 27 -0.13 -16.15 -3.83
N ARG A 28 1.02 -16.68 -3.43
CA ARG A 28 2.26 -16.45 -4.17
C ARG A 28 2.07 -17.07 -5.55
N LEU A 29 2.08 -16.24 -6.56
CA LEU A 29 2.15 -16.74 -7.93
C LEU A 29 3.52 -17.42 -8.08
N PRO A 30 3.58 -18.62 -8.72
CA PRO A 30 4.87 -19.17 -9.13
C PRO A 30 5.59 -18.10 -9.92
N GLU A 31 6.90 -17.95 -9.69
CA GLU A 31 7.76 -16.97 -10.37
C GLU A 31 7.52 -17.10 -11.87
N GLY A 32 6.65 -16.25 -12.39
CA GLY A 32 6.23 -16.28 -13.79
C GLY A 32 7.39 -15.81 -14.66
N ARG A 33 7.45 -16.29 -15.89
CA ARG A 33 8.44 -15.96 -16.93
C ARG A 33 8.67 -14.46 -17.20
N GLY A 34 8.07 -13.54 -16.42
CA GLY A 34 8.12 -12.09 -16.61
C GLY A 34 8.78 -11.27 -15.49
N GLU A 35 9.19 -11.87 -14.37
CA GLU A 35 9.91 -11.12 -13.33
C GLU A 35 11.40 -11.06 -13.63
N ASP A 36 11.81 -10.00 -14.32
CA ASP A 36 13.23 -9.75 -14.57
C ASP A 36 13.92 -9.32 -13.27
N ARG A 37 14.82 -10.18 -12.77
CA ARG A 37 15.59 -9.93 -11.53
C ARG A 37 16.33 -8.59 -11.57
N THR A 38 16.71 -8.12 -12.76
CA THR A 38 17.38 -6.84 -12.94
C THR A 38 16.43 -5.67 -12.65
N VAL A 39 15.19 -5.76 -13.13
CA VAL A 39 14.14 -4.75 -12.87
C VAL A 39 13.88 -4.66 -11.37
N LEU A 40 13.71 -5.80 -10.69
CA LEU A 40 13.49 -5.83 -9.24
C LEU A 40 14.67 -5.25 -8.45
N LYS A 41 15.93 -5.50 -8.89
CA LYS A 41 17.11 -4.90 -8.27
C LYS A 41 17.11 -3.38 -8.43
N VAL A 42 16.88 -2.88 -9.63
CA VAL A 42 16.85 -1.43 -9.92
C VAL A 42 15.74 -0.74 -9.11
N GLN A 43 14.54 -1.31 -9.08
CA GLN A 43 13.44 -0.78 -8.28
C GLN A 43 13.78 -0.75 -6.77
N ARG A 44 14.44 -1.79 -6.26
CA ARG A 44 14.87 -1.85 -4.85
C ARG A 44 15.94 -0.81 -4.54
N VAL A 45 16.97 -0.69 -5.37
CA VAL A 45 18.01 0.33 -5.19
C VAL A 45 17.41 1.72 -5.21
N ARG A 46 16.53 2.02 -6.18
CA ARG A 46 15.81 3.29 -6.24
C ARG A 46 15.00 3.57 -4.97
N ALA A 47 14.30 2.56 -4.44
CA ALA A 47 13.52 2.71 -3.21
C ALA A 47 14.42 3.04 -2.02
N TRP A 48 15.56 2.37 -1.87
CA TRP A 48 16.52 2.67 -0.81
C TRP A 48 17.12 4.07 -0.94
N VAL A 49 17.49 4.48 -2.16
CA VAL A 49 17.98 5.84 -2.41
C VAL A 49 16.92 6.88 -2.07
N ALA A 50 15.66 6.66 -2.46
CA ALA A 50 14.56 7.56 -2.11
C ALA A 50 14.33 7.65 -0.59
N ILE A 51 14.39 6.54 0.13
CA ILE A 51 14.29 6.51 1.60
C ILE A 51 15.46 7.27 2.24
N ALA A 52 16.68 7.02 1.79
CA ALA A 52 17.88 7.69 2.32
C ALA A 52 17.83 9.20 2.07
N MET A 53 17.43 9.64 0.87
CA MET A 53 17.29 11.07 0.56
C MET A 53 16.19 11.72 1.37
N SER A 54 15.01 11.07 1.48
CA SER A 54 13.90 11.61 2.28
C SER A 54 14.26 11.67 3.76
N GLY A 55 14.92 10.64 4.29
CA GLY A 55 15.40 10.62 5.67
C GLY A 55 16.47 11.67 5.93
N GLY A 56 17.41 11.85 4.99
CA GLY A 56 18.43 12.89 5.08
C GLY A 56 17.85 14.31 5.07
N LEU A 57 16.90 14.59 4.19
CA LEU A 57 16.21 15.88 4.16
C LEU A 57 15.43 16.15 5.45
N LEU A 58 14.73 15.14 5.98
CA LEU A 58 14.01 15.24 7.25
C LEU A 58 14.96 15.45 8.43
N ALA A 59 16.10 14.80 8.43
CA ALA A 59 17.10 14.95 9.50
C ALA A 59 17.73 16.36 9.52
N VAL A 60 17.87 17.00 8.35
CA VAL A 60 18.51 18.33 8.24
C VAL A 60 17.51 19.47 8.40
N TYR A 61 16.30 19.33 7.85
CA TYR A 61 15.34 20.43 7.72
C TYR A 61 13.99 20.18 8.41
N GLY A 62 13.72 18.97 8.88
CA GLY A 62 12.43 18.60 9.45
C GLY A 62 12.48 18.32 10.95
N GLY A 63 11.39 18.64 11.64
CA GLY A 63 11.14 18.16 13.00
C GLY A 63 10.62 16.71 13.01
N VAL A 64 10.75 16.02 14.15
CA VAL A 64 10.20 14.66 14.31
C VAL A 64 8.69 14.65 14.18
N SER A 65 8.00 15.70 14.65
CA SER A 65 6.56 15.92 14.50
C SER A 65 6.15 16.00 13.04
N ASP A 66 6.86 16.81 12.23
CA ASP A 66 6.57 17.00 10.81
C ASP A 66 6.78 15.71 10.02
N ALA A 67 7.81 14.94 10.40
CA ALA A 67 8.06 13.61 9.81
C ALA A 67 6.93 12.63 10.11
N TRP A 68 6.40 12.65 11.32
CA TRP A 68 5.29 11.80 11.72
C TRP A 68 4.00 12.15 11.00
N ASP A 69 3.64 13.43 10.93
CA ASP A 69 2.45 13.90 10.25
C ASP A 69 2.48 13.61 8.74
N GLN A 70 3.64 13.82 8.09
CA GLN A 70 3.83 13.44 6.70
C GLN A 70 3.74 11.92 6.50
N PHE A 71 4.29 11.12 7.42
CA PHE A 71 4.20 9.66 7.35
C PHE A 71 2.76 9.19 7.45
N VAL A 72 2.00 9.70 8.42
CA VAL A 72 0.58 9.35 8.63
C VAL A 72 -0.24 9.77 7.42
N GLN A 73 -0.06 10.98 6.91
CA GLN A 73 -0.75 11.45 5.71
C GLN A 73 -0.45 10.57 4.49
N ARG A 74 0.81 10.19 4.28
CA ARG A 74 1.21 9.29 3.20
C ARG A 74 0.60 7.90 3.36
N LEU A 75 0.57 7.38 4.59
CA LEU A 75 -0.02 6.08 4.90
C LEU A 75 -1.51 6.05 4.54
N TYR A 76 -2.25 7.12 4.81
CA TYR A 76 -3.67 7.24 4.49
C TYR A 76 -3.93 7.46 3.00
N LEU A 77 -3.18 8.34 2.33
CA LEU A 77 -3.45 8.73 0.94
C LEU A 77 -2.88 7.74 -0.09
N ALA A 78 -1.74 7.13 0.19
CA ALA A 78 -1.03 6.30 -0.79
C ALA A 78 -1.87 5.13 -1.33
N PRO A 79 -2.63 4.36 -0.52
CA PRO A 79 -3.44 3.25 -1.04
C PRO A 79 -4.54 3.72 -1.99
N TRP A 80 -5.19 4.84 -1.68
CA TRP A 80 -6.26 5.40 -2.48
C TRP A 80 -5.76 5.95 -3.82
N LEU A 81 -4.64 6.67 -3.79
CA LEU A 81 -4.00 7.17 -4.99
C LEU A 81 -3.45 6.05 -5.86
N ALA A 82 -2.86 5.02 -5.26
CA ALA A 82 -2.40 3.84 -5.99
C ALA A 82 -3.56 3.09 -6.65
N LEU A 83 -4.69 2.94 -5.94
CA LEU A 83 -5.89 2.31 -6.49
C LEU A 83 -6.48 3.14 -7.63
N ALA A 84 -6.69 4.45 -7.41
CA ALA A 84 -7.23 5.35 -8.42
C ALA A 84 -6.35 5.36 -9.68
N SER A 85 -5.02 5.43 -9.51
CA SER A 85 -4.06 5.39 -10.61
C SER A 85 -4.08 4.06 -11.35
N ALA A 86 -4.14 2.93 -10.64
CA ALA A 86 -4.22 1.61 -11.25
C ALA A 86 -5.50 1.44 -12.05
N VAL A 87 -6.64 1.90 -11.53
CA VAL A 87 -7.93 1.88 -12.23
C VAL A 87 -7.89 2.78 -13.47
N SER A 88 -7.40 4.01 -13.34
CA SER A 88 -7.29 4.97 -14.45
C SER A 88 -6.44 4.42 -15.58
N VAL A 89 -5.25 3.91 -15.27
CA VAL A 89 -4.36 3.29 -16.27
C VAL A 89 -4.99 2.04 -16.89
N ALA A 90 -5.66 1.22 -16.09
CA ALA A 90 -6.36 0.04 -16.60
C ALA A 90 -7.49 0.41 -17.57
N VAL A 91 -8.24 1.47 -17.28
CA VAL A 91 -9.29 2.00 -18.16
C VAL A 91 -8.69 2.50 -19.46
N VAL A 92 -7.62 3.31 -19.39
CA VAL A 92 -6.93 3.82 -20.60
C VAL A 92 -6.41 2.66 -21.46
N LEU A 93 -5.75 1.67 -20.86
CA LEU A 93 -5.27 0.49 -21.59
C LEU A 93 -6.41 -0.32 -22.18
N TYR A 94 -7.55 -0.45 -21.48
CA TYR A 94 -8.72 -1.12 -22.00
C TYR A 94 -9.32 -0.39 -23.22
N TRP A 95 -9.35 0.94 -23.20
CA TRP A 95 -9.89 1.73 -24.33
C TRP A 95 -8.97 1.70 -25.54
N THR A 96 -7.66 1.66 -25.34
CA THR A 96 -6.66 1.59 -26.42
C THR A 96 -6.45 0.19 -26.97
N ALA A 97 -6.88 -0.87 -26.25
CA ALA A 97 -6.74 -2.26 -26.67
C ALA A 97 -7.68 -2.62 -27.83
N ARG A 98 -7.25 -3.55 -28.69
CA ARG A 98 -8.08 -4.15 -29.76
C ARG A 98 -9.25 -4.93 -29.17
N ARG A 99 -10.37 -5.07 -29.94
CA ARG A 99 -11.60 -5.72 -29.49
C ARG A 99 -11.39 -7.12 -28.91
N GLU A 100 -10.59 -7.95 -29.55
CA GLU A 100 -10.31 -9.32 -29.08
C GLU A 100 -9.64 -9.36 -27.70
N ARG A 101 -8.71 -8.44 -27.44
CA ARG A 101 -8.06 -8.34 -26.15
C ARG A 101 -8.94 -7.75 -25.05
N ARG A 102 -9.87 -6.88 -25.39
CA ARG A 102 -10.84 -6.35 -24.40
C ARG A 102 -11.61 -7.47 -23.72
N LEU A 103 -12.01 -8.50 -24.45
CA LEU A 103 -12.69 -9.66 -23.89
C LEU A 103 -11.81 -10.44 -22.90
N LEU A 104 -10.54 -10.70 -23.27
CA LEU A 104 -9.57 -11.36 -22.41
C LEU A 104 -9.25 -10.53 -21.16
N MET A 105 -9.04 -9.21 -21.33
CA MET A 105 -8.83 -8.28 -20.21
C MET A 105 -10.02 -8.29 -19.25
N ARG A 106 -11.26 -8.27 -19.78
CA ARG A 106 -12.49 -8.31 -18.97
C ARG A 106 -12.60 -9.58 -18.12
N ALA A 107 -12.25 -10.73 -18.67
CA ALA A 107 -12.21 -11.98 -17.93
C ALA A 107 -11.13 -11.97 -16.82
N ARG A 108 -9.96 -11.44 -17.12
CA ARG A 108 -8.85 -11.31 -16.16
C ARG A 108 -9.14 -10.30 -15.06
N PHE A 109 -9.81 -9.18 -15.36
CA PHE A 109 -10.25 -8.20 -14.35
C PHE A 109 -11.21 -8.79 -13.33
N ARG A 110 -12.13 -9.69 -13.75
CA ARG A 110 -13.01 -10.37 -12.79
C ARG A 110 -12.23 -11.20 -11.77
N GLY A 111 -11.15 -11.86 -12.21
CA GLY A 111 -10.26 -12.61 -11.31
C GLY A 111 -9.44 -11.73 -10.37
N ALA A 112 -9.05 -10.52 -10.81
CA ALA A 112 -8.29 -9.56 -10.01
C ALA A 112 -9.19 -8.76 -9.06
N GLY A 113 -10.47 -8.60 -9.36
CA GLY A 113 -11.40 -7.76 -8.61
C GLY A 113 -11.59 -8.19 -7.16
N ARG A 114 -11.73 -9.48 -6.89
CA ARG A 114 -11.92 -10.02 -5.53
C ARG A 114 -10.78 -9.65 -4.57
N PRO A 115 -9.49 -9.90 -4.87
CA PRO A 115 -8.40 -9.50 -3.99
C PRO A 115 -8.28 -7.98 -3.84
N ILE A 116 -8.56 -7.20 -4.89
CA ILE A 116 -8.57 -5.73 -4.81
C ILE A 116 -9.67 -5.25 -3.86
N LEU A 117 -10.90 -5.73 -4.04
CA LEU A 117 -12.02 -5.37 -3.16
C LEU A 117 -11.76 -5.78 -1.71
N GLY A 118 -11.18 -6.97 -1.47
CA GLY A 118 -10.81 -7.41 -0.14
C GLY A 118 -9.75 -6.50 0.52
N TYR A 119 -8.77 -6.06 -0.25
CA TYR A 119 -7.73 -5.16 0.25
C TYR A 119 -8.26 -3.75 0.53
N VAL A 120 -9.05 -3.20 -0.39
CA VAL A 120 -9.70 -1.89 -0.24
C VAL A 120 -10.71 -1.91 0.91
N GLY A 121 -11.52 -2.97 0.97
CA GLY A 121 -12.46 -3.16 2.09
C GLY A 121 -11.74 -3.21 3.45
N ALA A 122 -10.58 -3.87 3.51
CA ALA A 122 -9.76 -3.86 4.71
C ALA A 122 -9.29 -2.45 5.10
N TRP A 123 -8.88 -1.61 4.14
CA TRP A 123 -8.51 -0.22 4.40
C TRP A 123 -9.67 0.63 4.92
N VAL A 124 -10.87 0.45 4.36
CA VAL A 124 -12.09 1.12 4.85
C VAL A 124 -12.46 0.63 6.25
N LEU A 125 -12.24 -0.64 6.52
CA LEU A 125 -12.60 -1.26 7.79
C LEU A 125 -11.72 -0.80 8.97
N VAL A 126 -10.47 -0.35 8.71
CA VAL A 126 -9.56 0.14 9.75
C VAL A 126 -10.18 1.29 10.56
N PRO A 127 -10.55 2.44 9.95
CA PRO A 127 -11.14 3.54 10.72
C PRO A 127 -12.51 3.16 11.31
N VAL A 128 -13.30 2.35 10.62
CA VAL A 128 -14.60 1.90 11.12
C VAL A 128 -14.43 1.06 12.39
N LEU A 129 -13.52 0.08 12.38
CA LEU A 129 -13.26 -0.75 13.56
C LEU A 129 -12.61 0.05 14.69
N PHE A 130 -11.74 1.01 14.35
CA PHE A 130 -11.15 1.89 15.34
C PHE A 130 -12.22 2.69 16.11
N VAL A 131 -13.10 3.38 15.38
CA VAL A 131 -14.20 4.15 15.98
C VAL A 131 -15.18 3.24 16.71
N ALA A 132 -15.56 2.11 16.11
CA ALA A 132 -16.45 1.14 16.75
C ALA A 132 -15.87 0.59 18.06
N THR A 133 -14.57 0.32 18.11
CA THR A 133 -13.89 -0.13 19.33
C THR A 133 -13.91 0.95 20.40
N LEU A 134 -13.61 2.20 20.04
CA LEU A 134 -13.66 3.32 21.00
C LEU A 134 -15.07 3.53 21.56
N MET A 135 -16.08 3.47 20.69
CA MET A 135 -17.48 3.59 21.11
C MET A 135 -17.91 2.43 22.03
N ALA A 136 -17.50 1.20 21.68
CA ALA A 136 -17.79 0.02 22.50
C ALA A 136 -17.10 0.08 23.87
N ILE A 137 -15.86 0.55 23.92
CA ILE A 137 -15.13 0.77 25.18
C ILE A 137 -15.86 1.81 26.03
N GLY A 138 -16.23 2.97 25.44
CA GLY A 138 -16.95 4.02 26.14
C GLY A 138 -18.32 3.58 26.68
N ALA A 139 -19.02 2.66 25.98
CA ALA A 139 -20.30 2.14 26.38
C ALA A 139 -20.23 1.01 27.44
N LEU A 140 -19.17 0.19 27.39
CA LEU A 140 -19.04 -1.02 28.22
C LEU A 140 -18.20 -0.81 29.47
N LEU A 141 -17.31 0.20 29.48
CA LEU A 141 -16.50 0.48 30.65
C LEU A 141 -17.33 1.26 31.71
N PRO A 142 -17.35 0.80 32.97
CA PRO A 142 -17.97 1.55 34.05
C PRO A 142 -17.25 2.89 34.24
N GLN A 143 -18.01 3.95 34.53
CA GLN A 143 -17.48 5.30 34.74
C GLN A 143 -16.55 5.42 35.94
N THR A 144 -16.61 4.45 36.87
CA THR A 144 -15.75 4.38 38.06
C THR A 144 -14.76 3.21 37.92
N ILE A 145 -13.52 3.53 37.64
CA ILE A 145 -12.43 2.54 37.65
C ILE A 145 -11.86 2.47 39.05
N THR A 146 -12.14 1.38 39.79
CA THR A 146 -11.53 1.07 41.07
C THR A 146 -10.32 0.15 40.84
N GLU A 147 -9.27 0.27 41.63
CA GLU A 147 -8.03 -0.55 41.44
C GLU A 147 -8.31 -2.06 41.43
N SER A 148 -9.32 -2.52 42.17
CA SER A 148 -9.74 -3.93 42.19
C SER A 148 -10.34 -4.43 40.87
N ASN A 149 -10.87 -3.54 40.00
CA ASN A 149 -11.56 -3.90 38.77
C ASN A 149 -10.66 -3.77 37.53
N ILE A 150 -9.50 -3.15 37.64
CA ILE A 150 -8.58 -2.89 36.51
C ILE A 150 -8.23 -4.20 35.80
N PHE A 151 -7.96 -5.26 36.55
CA PHE A 151 -7.54 -6.54 35.95
C PHE A 151 -8.64 -7.21 35.12
N PHE A 152 -9.90 -7.16 35.58
CA PHE A 152 -11.04 -7.74 34.85
C PHE A 152 -11.43 -6.91 33.63
N LEU A 153 -11.03 -5.64 33.57
CA LEU A 153 -11.25 -4.74 32.44
C LEU A 153 -10.26 -4.95 31.29
N TYR A 154 -9.05 -5.41 31.55
CA TYR A 154 -8.05 -5.61 30.50
C TYR A 154 -8.45 -6.67 29.47
N LEU A 155 -9.06 -7.77 29.89
CA LEU A 155 -9.42 -8.87 28.99
C LEU A 155 -10.51 -8.48 27.97
N PRO A 156 -11.66 -7.88 28.37
CA PRO A 156 -12.66 -7.41 27.42
C PRO A 156 -12.14 -6.28 26.53
N VAL A 157 -11.33 -5.35 27.04
CA VAL A 157 -10.71 -4.31 26.21
C VAL A 157 -9.80 -4.92 25.14
N LEU A 158 -8.97 -5.89 25.51
CA LEU A 158 -8.12 -6.63 24.56
C LEU A 158 -8.96 -7.37 23.51
N ALA A 159 -10.05 -7.99 23.92
CA ALA A 159 -10.97 -8.68 23.02
C ALA A 159 -11.64 -7.72 22.03
N LEU A 160 -12.04 -6.53 22.49
CA LEU A 160 -12.61 -5.47 21.64
C LEU A 160 -11.58 -4.92 20.62
N TRP A 161 -10.30 -4.84 20.99
CA TRP A 161 -9.24 -4.42 20.10
C TRP A 161 -8.78 -5.51 19.12
N ALA A 162 -9.09 -6.78 19.37
CA ALA A 162 -8.62 -7.89 18.53
C ALA A 162 -9.03 -7.78 17.05
N PRO A 163 -10.29 -7.41 16.66
CA PRO A 163 -10.67 -7.22 15.26
C PRO A 163 -9.90 -6.11 14.58
N PHE A 164 -9.66 -4.98 15.28
CA PHE A 164 -8.86 -3.87 14.75
C PHE A 164 -7.42 -4.31 14.49
N TRP A 165 -6.74 -4.94 15.45
CA TRP A 165 -5.39 -5.45 15.25
C TRP A 165 -5.32 -6.54 14.19
N TRP A 166 -6.36 -7.38 14.09
CA TRP A 166 -6.41 -8.40 13.05
C TRP A 166 -6.40 -7.77 11.66
N ILE A 167 -7.19 -6.72 11.40
CA ILE A 167 -7.23 -6.05 10.09
C ILE A 167 -5.92 -5.32 9.80
N VAL A 168 -5.29 -4.70 10.81
CA VAL A 168 -3.97 -4.06 10.68
C VAL A 168 -2.91 -5.09 10.31
N TYR A 169 -2.84 -6.22 11.02
CA TYR A 169 -1.93 -7.31 10.66
C TYR A 169 -2.22 -7.90 9.28
N PHE A 170 -3.50 -8.05 8.93
CA PHE A 170 -3.89 -8.49 7.60
C PHE A 170 -3.34 -7.54 6.54
N LEU A 171 -3.51 -6.25 6.67
CA LEU A 171 -2.95 -5.25 5.75
C LEU A 171 -1.42 -5.31 5.69
N CYS A 172 -0.74 -5.40 6.82
CA CYS A 172 0.72 -5.55 6.86
C CYS A 172 1.19 -6.79 6.08
N PHE A 173 0.56 -7.95 6.29
CA PHE A 173 0.94 -9.18 5.60
C PHE A 173 0.45 -9.23 4.14
N ALA A 174 -0.65 -8.59 3.80
CA ALA A 174 -1.21 -8.55 2.46
C ALA A 174 -0.50 -7.53 1.56
N SER A 175 0.01 -6.42 2.09
CA SER A 175 0.64 -5.35 1.32
C SER A 175 1.85 -5.82 0.52
N GLY A 176 2.72 -6.64 1.10
CA GLY A 176 3.88 -7.17 0.40
C GLY A 176 3.51 -8.01 -0.84
N PRO A 177 2.69 -9.05 -0.70
CA PRO A 177 2.18 -9.81 -1.84
C PRO A 177 1.33 -9.00 -2.82
N ALA A 178 0.51 -8.07 -2.32
CA ALA A 178 -0.32 -7.21 -3.17
C ALA A 178 0.55 -6.32 -4.08
N ILE A 179 1.60 -5.70 -3.54
CA ILE A 179 2.55 -4.88 -4.29
C ILE A 179 3.36 -5.74 -5.26
N ARG A 180 3.89 -6.90 -4.82
CA ARG A 180 4.71 -7.79 -5.67
C ARG A 180 3.92 -8.34 -6.84
N ASN A 181 2.70 -8.80 -6.58
CA ASN A 181 1.83 -9.37 -7.61
C ASN A 181 1.08 -8.29 -8.40
N GLY A 182 1.24 -6.99 -8.02
CA GLY A 182 0.51 -5.87 -8.61
C GLY A 182 -0.99 -6.16 -8.71
N PHE A 183 -1.61 -6.76 -7.68
CA PHE A 183 -3.00 -7.25 -7.69
C PHE A 183 -3.32 -8.14 -8.92
N ARG A 184 -2.35 -8.91 -9.42
CA ARG A 184 -2.41 -9.64 -10.70
C ARG A 184 -2.57 -8.73 -11.93
N LEU A 185 -2.25 -7.45 -11.82
CA LEU A 185 -2.35 -6.49 -12.91
C LEU A 185 -1.39 -6.84 -14.07
N SER A 186 -0.23 -7.42 -13.75
CA SER A 186 0.69 -7.97 -14.75
C SER A 186 0.07 -9.08 -15.61
N ALA A 187 -0.91 -9.82 -15.09
CA ALA A 187 -1.65 -10.81 -15.86
C ALA A 187 -2.65 -10.17 -16.84
N VAL A 188 -3.08 -8.93 -16.58
CA VAL A 188 -3.97 -8.16 -17.47
C VAL A 188 -3.16 -7.56 -18.60
N HIS A 189 -2.10 -6.81 -18.27
CA HIS A 189 -1.19 -6.23 -19.25
C HIS A 189 0.21 -6.08 -18.61
N PRO A 190 1.31 -6.52 -19.27
CA PRO A 190 2.65 -6.50 -18.69
C PRO A 190 3.16 -5.10 -18.31
N ALA A 191 2.77 -4.06 -19.05
CA ALA A 191 3.17 -2.67 -18.76
C ALA A 191 2.30 -1.99 -17.67
N LEU A 192 1.17 -2.59 -17.29
CA LEU A 192 0.21 -1.96 -16.38
C LEU A 192 0.81 -1.64 -14.99
N PRO A 193 1.61 -2.51 -14.36
CA PRO A 193 2.22 -2.19 -13.07
C PRO A 193 3.17 -0.99 -13.14
N ALA A 194 4.01 -0.90 -14.18
CA ALA A 194 4.94 0.20 -14.36
C ALA A 194 4.22 1.54 -14.58
N LEU A 195 3.21 1.55 -15.45
CA LEU A 195 2.39 2.73 -15.72
C LEU A 195 1.56 3.16 -14.51
N ALA A 196 0.95 2.21 -13.79
CA ALA A 196 0.17 2.49 -12.59
C ALA A 196 1.04 3.08 -11.48
N THR A 197 2.26 2.54 -11.29
CA THR A 197 3.21 3.09 -10.32
C THR A 197 3.63 4.50 -10.70
N CYS A 198 3.93 4.76 -11.98
CA CYS A 198 4.26 6.08 -12.47
C CYS A 198 3.12 7.07 -12.22
N ALA A 199 1.90 6.72 -12.63
CA ALA A 199 0.71 7.54 -12.43
C ALA A 199 0.43 7.81 -10.94
N ALA A 200 0.59 6.80 -10.06
CA ALA A 200 0.39 6.96 -8.62
C ALA A 200 1.39 7.94 -8.00
N VAL A 201 2.66 7.87 -8.40
CA VAL A 201 3.69 8.77 -7.86
C VAL A 201 3.49 10.20 -8.34
N TRP A 202 3.11 10.41 -9.59
CA TRP A 202 2.73 11.74 -10.09
C TRP A 202 1.48 12.30 -9.41
N ALA A 203 0.42 11.49 -9.27
CA ALA A 203 -0.78 11.89 -8.57
C ALA A 203 -0.47 12.26 -7.11
N PHE A 204 0.38 11.49 -6.44
CA PHE A 204 0.79 11.78 -5.07
C PHE A 204 1.59 13.09 -4.99
N ALA A 205 2.52 13.35 -5.91
CA ALA A 205 3.28 14.59 -5.96
C ALA A 205 2.37 15.81 -6.19
N LEU A 206 1.41 15.69 -7.10
CA LEU A 206 0.43 16.75 -7.38
C LEU A 206 -0.48 17.04 -6.18
N VAL A 207 -1.02 16.00 -5.53
CA VAL A 207 -1.87 16.16 -4.34
C VAL A 207 -1.07 16.75 -3.18
N SER A 208 0.15 16.27 -2.94
CA SER A 208 1.01 16.84 -1.89
C SER A 208 1.35 18.30 -2.14
N GLN A 209 1.60 18.65 -3.40
CA GLN A 209 1.88 20.04 -3.79
C GLN A 209 0.65 20.95 -3.63
N ALA A 210 -0.53 20.45 -4.00
CA ALA A 210 -1.78 21.21 -3.87
C ALA A 210 -2.19 21.41 -2.40
N ALA A 211 -1.91 20.42 -1.53
CA ALA A 211 -2.28 20.48 -0.13
C ALA A 211 -1.28 21.25 0.75
N GLY A 212 0.02 21.14 0.48
CA GLY A 212 1.09 21.65 1.36
C GLY A 212 2.01 22.70 0.72
N GLY A 213 1.86 22.98 -0.57
CA GLY A 213 2.78 23.86 -1.28
C GLY A 213 4.21 23.32 -1.41
N LEU A 214 5.16 24.19 -1.72
CA LEU A 214 6.57 23.83 -1.78
C LEU A 214 7.13 23.66 -0.38
N PRO A 215 7.96 22.61 -0.16
CA PRO A 215 8.62 22.42 1.13
C PRO A 215 9.47 23.65 1.51
N PRO A 216 9.71 23.92 2.79
CA PRO A 216 10.44 25.09 3.28
C PRO A 216 11.96 24.97 3.04
N PHE A 217 12.35 24.58 1.82
CA PHE A 217 13.74 24.46 1.36
C PHE A 217 14.09 25.61 0.40
N PRO A 218 15.38 25.89 0.14
CA PRO A 218 15.79 26.75 -0.96
C PRO A 218 15.12 26.28 -2.27
N LYS A 219 14.58 27.22 -3.06
CA LYS A 219 13.78 26.92 -4.26
C LYS A 219 14.32 25.80 -5.16
N PRO A 220 15.63 25.75 -5.51
CA PRO A 220 16.16 24.65 -6.33
C PRO A 220 16.01 23.27 -5.66
N LEU A 221 16.30 23.22 -4.35
CA LEU A 221 16.22 21.98 -3.58
C LEU A 221 14.76 21.53 -3.39
N ALA A 222 13.83 22.45 -3.18
CA ALA A 222 12.41 22.19 -3.08
C ALA A 222 11.87 21.58 -4.38
N ILE A 223 12.23 22.13 -5.53
CA ILE A 223 11.85 21.62 -6.85
C ILE A 223 12.44 20.22 -7.07
N CYS A 224 13.72 20.02 -6.77
CA CYS A 224 14.35 18.70 -6.88
C CYS A 224 13.70 17.67 -5.94
N ALA A 225 13.34 18.06 -4.73
CA ALA A 225 12.66 17.18 -3.77
C ALA A 225 11.28 16.75 -4.26
N VAL A 226 10.51 17.66 -4.86
CA VAL A 226 9.15 17.37 -5.38
C VAL A 226 9.20 16.57 -6.68
N LEU A 227 10.05 16.95 -7.64
CA LEU A 227 10.07 16.34 -8.97
C LEU A 227 11.01 15.13 -9.07
N GLY A 228 12.02 15.03 -8.23
CA GLY A 228 13.04 13.96 -8.30
C GLY A 228 12.44 12.55 -8.12
N GLY A 229 11.48 12.41 -7.21
CA GLY A 229 10.73 11.16 -7.02
C GLY A 229 9.97 10.73 -8.28
N PRO A 230 9.01 11.54 -8.77
CA PRO A 230 8.25 11.25 -9.98
C PRO A 230 9.14 11.03 -11.21
N ALA A 231 10.13 11.89 -11.44
CA ALA A 231 11.04 11.77 -12.57
C ALA A 231 11.82 10.45 -12.54
N SER A 232 12.38 10.06 -11.39
CA SER A 232 13.10 8.79 -11.24
C SER A 232 12.22 7.57 -11.52
N VAL A 233 10.94 7.60 -11.08
CA VAL A 233 9.97 6.53 -11.37
C VAL A 233 9.66 6.47 -12.85
N THR A 234 9.47 7.62 -13.50
CA THR A 234 9.18 7.71 -14.94
C THR A 234 10.32 7.10 -15.76
N VAL A 235 11.57 7.43 -15.44
CA VAL A 235 12.74 6.87 -16.12
C VAL A 235 12.81 5.35 -15.96
N VAL A 236 12.59 4.84 -14.75
CA VAL A 236 12.62 3.38 -14.50
C VAL A 236 11.44 2.69 -15.20
N ALA A 237 10.24 3.27 -15.15
CA ALA A 237 9.06 2.71 -15.84
C ALA A 237 9.27 2.68 -17.36
N TRP A 238 9.83 3.75 -17.94
CA TRP A 238 10.14 3.80 -19.37
C TRP A 238 11.18 2.75 -19.76
N TRP A 239 12.26 2.62 -18.99
CA TRP A 239 13.28 1.61 -19.20
C TRP A 239 12.69 0.19 -19.10
N GLU A 240 11.85 -0.08 -18.11
CA GLU A 240 11.17 -1.37 -17.95
C GLU A 240 10.28 -1.69 -19.16
N ILE A 241 9.48 -0.73 -19.62
CA ILE A 241 8.61 -0.88 -20.81
C ILE A 241 9.46 -1.10 -22.06
N HIS A 242 10.54 -0.34 -22.23
CA HIS A 242 11.45 -0.50 -23.35
C HIS A 242 12.06 -1.92 -23.39
N ARG A 243 12.49 -2.41 -22.22
CA ARG A 243 13.02 -3.75 -22.06
C ARG A 243 11.98 -4.84 -22.34
N LEU A 244 10.73 -4.65 -21.90
CA LEU A 244 9.62 -5.55 -22.20
C LEU A 244 9.35 -5.61 -23.73
N ARG A 245 9.46 -4.50 -24.44
CA ARG A 245 9.30 -4.47 -25.91
C ARG A 245 10.42 -5.21 -26.63
N HIS A 246 11.68 -4.95 -26.26
CA HIS A 246 12.85 -5.50 -26.99
C HIS A 246 13.14 -6.96 -26.63
N ARG A 247 12.96 -7.36 -25.37
CA ARG A 247 13.31 -8.72 -24.91
C ARG A 247 12.16 -9.72 -24.99
N TYR A 248 10.92 -9.25 -24.84
CA TYR A 248 9.73 -10.10 -24.80
C TYR A 248 8.77 -9.84 -25.95
N GLY A 249 9.16 -9.01 -26.93
CA GLY A 249 8.37 -8.74 -28.14
C GLY A 249 7.01 -8.09 -27.89
N MET A 250 6.83 -7.44 -26.74
CA MET A 250 5.56 -6.83 -26.38
C MET A 250 5.23 -5.66 -27.31
N ARG A 251 4.06 -5.67 -27.93
CA ARG A 251 3.53 -4.54 -28.71
C ARG A 251 2.43 -3.82 -27.90
N TRP A 252 2.35 -2.48 -28.01
CA TRP A 252 1.37 -1.67 -27.27
C TRP A 252 -0.09 -2.01 -27.57
N ARG A 253 -0.33 -2.53 -28.77
CA ARG A 253 -1.69 -2.88 -29.24
C ARG A 253 -1.95 -4.38 -29.23
N ASP A 254 -1.01 -5.15 -28.75
CA ASP A 254 -1.14 -6.60 -28.66
C ASP A 254 -1.69 -7.07 -27.32
#